data_fe189b5b9ddc278039c46b0010bdbe82
#
_entry.id   fe189b5b9ddc278039c46b0010bdbe82
#
_cell.length_a   1.000
_cell.length_b   1.000
_cell.length_c   1.000
_cell.angle_alpha   90.00
_cell.angle_beta   90.00
_cell.angle_gamma   90.00
#
_symmetry.space_group_name_H-M   'P 1'
#
loop_
_entity.id
_entity.type
_entity.pdbx_description
1 polymer ?
#
loop_
_entity_poly.entity_id
_entity_poly.type
_entity_poly.pdbx_seq_one_letter_code
_entity_poly.pdbx_strand_id
1 'polypeptide(L)'
;MAELRIPEPNEKQKLFLEAKEKYIGYGGARGGGKSWALRTKAKLLAFKHAGIHILIMRKTYPELEANHIKVLRAELNGFVRYNSTDKLMTFPNGSTIKFMYCARDDDLQKIQGHEYDIIMLDECTNMTEYQMKAITACMRGVNNFPKHTYYTCNPGGPGHAYIKRIFIDKKFNRNEKPEDYTFIQALVDDNKALMEAQPDYVEQLEALPEKLREAWRHGRWDVFEGQVFQEFTDEPMHYLDRTWTHVIEPFDVPDDWTILRGFDWGYSHPFSCHWYAVDHSGVLYCIRELYGCTGEADVGVEWTVDRVAREIAAIESQDPMLKRKHITGIADPAIWQENGGESIAETFERHRIYFQKGDHARLAGKMQCHYRLAFDDDGLPMFYVFKTCKHFIRTIPSLMYSETQVEDVDTKMEDHCIVGDTKVWTSDGLKDIKSLVGTEGYAMSSDGDYHRYHDVRLTQHNIDVYTVTLDDGSTITATTNHRFMLVDGSWKRLDELCEGDELWSIK
;
A
#
# COMPACT_ATOMS: atom_id res chain seq x y z
N MET A 1 -45.48 5.85 -22.00
CA MET A 1 -44.44 6.58 -21.24
C MET A 1 -43.37 5.57 -20.83
N ALA A 2 -42.14 5.87 -21.03
CA ALA A 2 -41.06 5.01 -20.54
C ALA A 2 -41.03 5.04 -18.99
N GLU A 3 -41.03 3.89 -18.34
CA GLU A 3 -41.05 3.77 -16.91
C GLU A 3 -39.63 3.43 -16.44
N LEU A 4 -39.08 4.23 -15.53
CA LEU A 4 -37.78 3.93 -14.90
C LEU A 4 -38.02 3.09 -13.65
N ARG A 5 -37.60 1.81 -13.70
CA ARG A 5 -37.66 0.93 -12.54
C ARG A 5 -36.32 0.92 -11.83
N ILE A 6 -36.32 1.25 -10.55
CA ILE A 6 -35.15 1.16 -9.68
C ILE A 6 -35.33 -0.12 -8.84
N PRO A 7 -34.41 -1.08 -8.88
CA PRO A 7 -34.45 -2.25 -8.01
C PRO A 7 -34.53 -1.86 -6.53
N GLU A 8 -35.11 -2.70 -5.72
CA GLU A 8 -35.23 -2.46 -4.28
C GLU A 8 -33.83 -2.43 -3.62
N PRO A 9 -33.50 -1.36 -2.88
CA PRO A 9 -32.23 -1.27 -2.18
C PRO A 9 -32.23 -2.20 -0.95
N ASN A 10 -31.05 -2.79 -0.62
CA ASN A 10 -30.88 -3.45 0.66
C ASN A 10 -30.89 -2.42 1.82
N GLU A 11 -30.89 -2.89 3.07
CA GLU A 11 -30.99 -2.02 4.25
C GLU A 11 -29.88 -0.98 4.32
N LYS A 12 -28.61 -1.37 4.02
CA LYS A 12 -27.46 -0.46 4.04
C LYS A 12 -27.52 0.58 2.92
N GLN A 13 -27.93 0.13 1.73
CA GLN A 13 -28.18 1.04 0.59
C GLN A 13 -29.31 2.02 0.91
N LYS A 14 -30.38 1.59 1.59
CA LYS A 14 -31.47 2.46 2.00
C LYS A 14 -30.99 3.54 2.97
N LEU A 15 -30.20 3.17 3.99
CA LEU A 15 -29.59 4.14 4.90
C LEU A 15 -28.74 5.17 4.13
N PHE A 16 -27.93 4.73 3.16
CA PHE A 16 -27.13 5.63 2.33
C PHE A 16 -28.00 6.56 1.47
N LEU A 17 -29.08 6.05 0.88
CA LEU A 17 -30.01 6.84 0.08
C LEU A 17 -30.78 7.88 0.91
N GLU A 18 -30.98 7.64 2.21
CA GLU A 18 -31.73 8.50 3.12
C GLU A 18 -30.82 9.48 3.90
N ALA A 19 -29.51 9.26 3.93
CA ALA A 19 -28.54 10.09 4.64
C ALA A 19 -28.59 11.56 4.21
N LYS A 20 -28.47 12.48 5.21
CA LYS A 20 -28.66 13.93 5.04
C LYS A 20 -27.46 14.75 5.47
N GLU A 21 -26.44 14.12 6.04
CA GLU A 21 -25.21 14.75 6.48
C GLU A 21 -24.46 15.34 5.28
N LYS A 22 -23.60 16.29 5.53
CA LYS A 22 -22.84 16.99 4.47
C LYS A 22 -21.82 16.05 3.79
N TYR A 23 -21.19 15.18 4.57
CA TYR A 23 -20.17 14.22 4.13
C TYR A 23 -20.60 12.81 4.49
N ILE A 24 -20.88 11.99 3.50
CA ILE A 24 -21.47 10.67 3.67
C ILE A 24 -20.50 9.62 3.14
N GLY A 25 -19.90 8.82 4.03
CA GLY A 25 -19.08 7.66 3.71
C GLY A 25 -19.93 6.40 3.57
N TYR A 26 -19.70 5.61 2.52
CA TYR A 26 -20.35 4.33 2.29
C TYR A 26 -19.33 3.30 1.86
N GLY A 27 -18.99 2.36 2.74
CA GLY A 27 -17.89 1.47 2.43
C GLY A 27 -17.64 0.40 3.47
N GLY A 28 -16.47 -0.22 3.36
CA GLY A 28 -15.98 -1.26 4.27
C GLY A 28 -15.45 -2.46 3.51
N ALA A 29 -16.25 -3.19 2.74
CA ALA A 29 -15.81 -4.38 2.04
C ALA A 29 -16.05 -4.32 0.53
N ARG A 30 -15.40 -5.20 -0.23
CA ARG A 30 -15.71 -5.41 -1.65
C ARG A 30 -17.07 -6.11 -1.79
N GLY A 31 -17.76 -5.86 -2.89
CA GLY A 31 -19.05 -6.52 -3.17
C GLY A 31 -20.29 -5.93 -2.48
N GLY A 32 -20.14 -4.91 -1.60
CA GLY A 32 -21.26 -4.30 -0.85
C GLY A 32 -22.26 -3.45 -1.67
N GLY A 33 -22.20 -3.44 -3.01
CA GLY A 33 -23.16 -2.74 -3.87
C GLY A 33 -23.00 -1.21 -3.90
N LYS A 34 -21.82 -0.68 -3.53
CA LYS A 34 -21.54 0.76 -3.34
C LYS A 34 -21.77 1.60 -4.60
N SER A 35 -21.20 1.21 -5.73
CA SER A 35 -21.33 1.98 -6.99
C SER A 35 -22.76 1.99 -7.53
N TRP A 36 -23.56 0.93 -7.26
CA TRP A 36 -24.99 0.93 -7.56
C TRP A 36 -25.73 1.97 -6.71
N ALA A 37 -25.48 2.00 -5.40
CA ALA A 37 -26.11 2.95 -4.50
C ALA A 37 -25.77 4.41 -4.88
N LEU A 38 -24.48 4.66 -5.23
CA LEU A 38 -24.02 5.97 -5.68
C LEU A 38 -24.76 6.43 -6.96
N ARG A 39 -24.84 5.59 -7.99
CA ARG A 39 -25.59 5.88 -9.23
C ARG A 39 -27.07 6.09 -8.95
N THR A 40 -27.65 5.28 -8.08
CA THR A 40 -29.07 5.42 -7.72
C THR A 40 -29.34 6.72 -7.00
N LYS A 41 -28.47 7.12 -6.04
CA LYS A 41 -28.57 8.41 -5.38
C LYS A 41 -28.46 9.57 -6.38
N ALA A 42 -27.54 9.51 -7.34
CA ALA A 42 -27.38 10.51 -8.39
C ALA A 42 -28.67 10.66 -9.23
N LYS A 43 -29.26 9.53 -9.67
CA LYS A 43 -30.54 9.53 -10.42
C LYS A 43 -31.66 10.18 -9.61
N LEU A 44 -31.83 9.75 -8.36
CA LEU A 44 -32.89 10.27 -7.48
C LEU A 44 -32.77 11.79 -7.27
N LEU A 45 -31.55 12.29 -7.02
CA LEU A 45 -31.32 13.74 -6.85
C LEU A 45 -31.54 14.51 -8.14
N ALA A 46 -31.07 13.98 -9.29
CA ALA A 46 -31.27 14.64 -10.59
C ALA A 46 -32.76 14.74 -10.99
N PHE A 47 -33.56 13.72 -10.72
CA PHE A 47 -34.99 13.78 -10.97
C PHE A 47 -35.75 14.68 -9.99
N LYS A 48 -35.33 14.65 -8.70
CA LYS A 48 -36.01 15.40 -7.63
C LYS A 48 -35.80 16.90 -7.71
N HIS A 49 -34.62 17.35 -8.09
CA HIS A 49 -34.20 18.74 -8.05
C HIS A 49 -33.89 19.25 -9.46
N ALA A 50 -34.86 19.97 -10.09
CA ALA A 50 -34.68 20.54 -11.43
C ALA A 50 -33.51 21.54 -11.48
N GLY A 51 -32.53 21.30 -12.35
CA GLY A 51 -31.34 22.14 -12.50
C GLY A 51 -30.19 21.87 -11.56
N ILE A 52 -30.21 20.77 -10.77
CA ILE A 52 -29.09 20.41 -9.89
C ILE A 52 -27.86 19.94 -10.68
N HIS A 53 -26.66 20.31 -10.22
CA HIS A 53 -25.38 19.91 -10.82
C HIS A 53 -24.67 18.86 -9.96
N ILE A 54 -24.50 17.67 -10.52
CA ILE A 54 -23.88 16.52 -9.86
C ILE A 54 -22.56 16.18 -10.54
N LEU A 55 -21.50 15.95 -9.75
CA LEU A 55 -20.22 15.44 -10.21
C LEU A 55 -20.04 13.99 -9.74
N ILE A 56 -19.71 13.07 -10.65
CA ILE A 56 -19.25 11.70 -10.32
C ILE A 56 -17.80 11.57 -10.76
N MET A 57 -16.94 11.14 -9.84
CA MET A 57 -15.50 11.00 -10.07
C MET A 57 -14.98 9.62 -9.66
N ARG A 58 -13.97 9.19 -10.38
CA ARG A 58 -13.07 8.06 -10.06
C ARG A 58 -11.61 8.42 -10.31
N LYS A 59 -10.71 7.56 -9.87
CA LYS A 59 -9.27 7.75 -10.11
C LYS A 59 -8.93 7.75 -11.59
N THR A 60 -9.50 6.82 -12.38
CA THR A 60 -9.19 6.65 -13.80
C THR A 60 -10.42 6.74 -14.69
N TYR A 61 -10.22 7.17 -15.96
CA TYR A 61 -11.30 7.27 -16.92
C TYR A 61 -11.88 5.91 -17.36
N PRO A 62 -11.08 4.86 -17.64
CA PRO A 62 -11.61 3.55 -18.01
C PRO A 62 -12.55 2.97 -16.94
N GLU A 63 -12.19 3.09 -15.66
CA GLU A 63 -13.05 2.63 -14.56
C GLU A 63 -14.32 3.47 -14.43
N LEU A 64 -14.22 4.78 -14.57
CA LEU A 64 -15.36 5.69 -14.57
C LEU A 64 -16.34 5.36 -15.71
N GLU A 65 -15.81 5.10 -16.90
CA GLU A 65 -16.61 4.73 -18.07
C GLU A 65 -17.33 3.39 -17.87
N ALA A 66 -16.60 2.37 -17.45
CA ALA A 66 -17.13 1.02 -17.26
C ALA A 66 -18.19 0.97 -16.15
N ASN A 67 -17.90 1.57 -14.99
CA ASN A 67 -18.72 1.41 -13.79
C ASN A 67 -19.87 2.44 -13.68
N HIS A 68 -19.78 3.61 -14.33
CA HIS A 68 -20.78 4.66 -14.20
C HIS A 68 -21.38 5.08 -15.53
N ILE A 69 -20.55 5.50 -16.52
CA ILE A 69 -21.08 6.13 -17.74
C ILE A 69 -21.89 5.13 -18.55
N LYS A 70 -21.30 3.96 -18.86
CA LYS A 70 -21.98 2.92 -19.67
C LYS A 70 -23.26 2.42 -18.99
N VAL A 71 -23.19 2.21 -17.67
CA VAL A 71 -24.31 1.71 -16.88
C VAL A 71 -25.44 2.75 -16.86
N LEU A 72 -25.16 4.00 -16.49
CA LEU A 72 -26.18 5.06 -16.45
C LEU A 72 -26.77 5.37 -17.84
N ARG A 73 -25.98 5.30 -18.91
CA ARG A 73 -26.48 5.43 -20.29
C ARG A 73 -27.46 4.32 -20.64
N ALA A 74 -27.20 3.08 -20.24
CA ALA A 74 -28.11 1.96 -20.46
C ALA A 74 -29.39 2.10 -19.64
N GLU A 75 -29.26 2.40 -18.33
CA GLU A 75 -30.41 2.55 -17.41
C GLU A 75 -31.31 3.74 -17.74
N LEU A 76 -30.76 4.85 -18.26
CA LEU A 76 -31.44 6.09 -18.55
C LEU A 76 -31.66 6.32 -20.05
N ASN A 77 -31.57 5.27 -20.86
CA ASN A 77 -31.79 5.38 -22.29
C ASN A 77 -33.21 5.91 -22.61
N GLY A 78 -33.27 6.95 -23.42
CA GLY A 78 -34.54 7.65 -23.73
C GLY A 78 -34.98 8.67 -22.69
N PHE A 79 -34.38 8.75 -21.50
CA PHE A 79 -34.69 9.74 -20.46
C PHE A 79 -33.72 10.93 -20.43
N VAL A 80 -32.50 10.75 -20.90
CA VAL A 80 -31.41 11.73 -20.77
C VAL A 80 -30.65 11.88 -22.10
N ARG A 81 -30.04 13.04 -22.29
CA ARG A 81 -29.08 13.29 -23.37
C ARG A 81 -27.67 13.18 -22.82
N TYR A 82 -26.82 12.40 -23.47
CA TYR A 82 -25.38 12.28 -23.12
C TYR A 82 -24.50 12.90 -24.19
N ASN A 83 -23.65 13.86 -23.77
CA ASN A 83 -22.58 14.43 -24.57
C ASN A 83 -21.27 13.72 -24.25
N SER A 84 -20.73 12.98 -25.23
CA SER A 84 -19.52 12.19 -25.05
C SER A 84 -18.23 13.04 -25.01
N THR A 85 -18.23 14.22 -25.65
CA THR A 85 -17.10 15.15 -25.64
C THR A 85 -16.97 15.77 -24.25
N ASP A 86 -18.07 16.31 -23.74
CA ASP A 86 -18.10 16.98 -22.44
C ASP A 86 -18.23 16.00 -21.27
N LYS A 87 -18.46 14.71 -21.55
CA LYS A 87 -18.78 13.70 -20.52
C LYS A 87 -19.89 14.19 -19.57
N LEU A 88 -20.96 14.70 -20.17
CA LEU A 88 -22.08 15.35 -19.49
C LEU A 88 -23.40 14.65 -19.85
N MET A 89 -24.14 14.27 -18.83
CA MET A 89 -25.50 13.75 -18.94
C MET A 89 -26.47 14.83 -18.52
N THR A 90 -27.43 15.16 -19.39
CA THR A 90 -28.43 16.21 -19.17
C THR A 90 -29.82 15.61 -19.11
N PHE A 91 -30.55 15.93 -18.06
CA PHE A 91 -31.94 15.54 -17.81
C PHE A 91 -32.92 16.55 -18.41
N PRO A 92 -34.17 16.15 -18.73
CA PRO A 92 -35.19 17.06 -19.30
C PRO A 92 -35.53 18.24 -18.39
N ASN A 93 -35.36 18.09 -17.06
CA ASN A 93 -35.59 19.13 -16.06
C ASN A 93 -34.39 20.08 -15.88
N GLY A 94 -33.37 20.00 -16.73
CA GLY A 94 -32.18 20.84 -16.68
C GLY A 94 -31.09 20.35 -15.72
N SER A 95 -31.32 19.28 -14.96
CA SER A 95 -30.29 18.68 -14.08
C SER A 95 -29.17 18.06 -14.89
N THR A 96 -27.98 18.02 -14.33
CA THR A 96 -26.80 17.45 -15.00
C THR A 96 -25.99 16.50 -14.11
N ILE A 97 -25.44 15.47 -14.74
CA ILE A 97 -24.38 14.65 -14.14
C ILE A 97 -23.12 14.79 -15.00
N LYS A 98 -22.10 15.39 -14.44
CA LYS A 98 -20.74 15.49 -15.03
C LYS A 98 -19.89 14.33 -14.57
N PHE A 99 -19.12 13.75 -15.50
CA PHE A 99 -18.19 12.67 -15.21
C PHE A 99 -16.77 13.17 -15.39
N MET A 100 -15.94 13.03 -14.35
CA MET A 100 -14.53 13.42 -14.37
C MET A 100 -13.66 12.37 -13.66
N TYR A 101 -12.37 12.41 -13.92
CA TYR A 101 -11.38 11.57 -13.23
C TYR A 101 -10.22 12.43 -12.75
N CYS A 102 -9.49 11.93 -11.75
CA CYS A 102 -8.31 12.58 -11.20
C CYS A 102 -7.18 11.54 -11.01
N ALA A 103 -6.41 11.31 -12.07
CA ALA A 103 -5.29 10.36 -12.01
C ALA A 103 -4.07 10.98 -11.30
N ARG A 104 -3.81 12.28 -11.52
CA ARG A 104 -2.69 13.05 -10.99
C ARG A 104 -3.19 14.40 -10.46
N ASP A 105 -2.36 15.06 -9.67
CA ASP A 105 -2.70 16.38 -9.08
C ASP A 105 -2.91 17.45 -10.16
N ASP A 106 -2.22 17.35 -11.30
CA ASP A 106 -2.44 18.27 -12.45
C ASP A 106 -3.89 18.21 -12.99
N ASP A 107 -4.58 17.07 -12.85
CA ASP A 107 -5.98 16.95 -13.28
C ASP A 107 -6.92 17.85 -12.47
N LEU A 108 -6.52 18.25 -11.25
CA LEU A 108 -7.29 19.16 -10.40
C LEU A 108 -7.51 20.53 -11.05
N GLN A 109 -6.59 20.99 -11.92
CA GLN A 109 -6.72 22.23 -12.65
C GLN A 109 -7.97 22.23 -13.57
N LYS A 110 -8.36 21.06 -14.10
CA LYS A 110 -9.56 20.90 -14.94
C LYS A 110 -10.86 21.01 -14.14
N ILE A 111 -10.79 20.83 -12.83
CA ILE A 111 -11.93 20.83 -11.91
C ILE A 111 -12.09 22.19 -11.26
N GLN A 112 -10.98 22.89 -11.05
CA GLN A 112 -10.94 24.25 -10.49
C GLN A 112 -11.78 25.20 -11.36
N GLY A 113 -12.61 26.01 -10.70
CA GLY A 113 -13.53 26.94 -11.39
C GLY A 113 -14.92 26.39 -11.66
N HIS A 114 -15.16 25.11 -11.55
CA HIS A 114 -16.50 24.52 -11.63
C HIS A 114 -17.23 24.57 -10.27
N GLU A 115 -18.54 24.56 -10.33
CA GLU A 115 -19.41 24.56 -9.16
C GLU A 115 -20.37 23.37 -9.25
N TYR A 116 -20.47 22.62 -8.16
CA TYR A 116 -21.36 21.47 -8.06
C TYR A 116 -22.16 21.53 -6.76
N ASP A 117 -23.39 21.07 -6.82
CA ASP A 117 -24.24 20.92 -5.65
C ASP A 117 -23.94 19.61 -4.93
N ILE A 118 -23.68 18.56 -5.70
CA ILE A 118 -23.39 17.22 -5.23
C ILE A 118 -22.06 16.73 -5.84
N ILE A 119 -21.20 16.22 -4.98
CA ILE A 119 -19.95 15.56 -5.39
C ILE A 119 -20.01 14.11 -4.95
N MET A 120 -19.66 13.20 -5.87
CA MET A 120 -19.64 11.76 -5.63
C MET A 120 -18.27 11.19 -6.01
N LEU A 121 -17.51 10.77 -5.01
CA LEU A 121 -16.18 10.19 -5.16
C LEU A 121 -16.29 8.68 -5.00
N ASP A 122 -16.25 7.95 -6.11
CA ASP A 122 -16.33 6.47 -6.08
C ASP A 122 -14.94 5.87 -5.97
N GLU A 123 -14.79 4.90 -5.06
CA GLU A 123 -13.49 4.33 -4.63
C GLU A 123 -12.48 5.41 -4.24
N CYS A 124 -12.92 6.33 -3.39
CA CYS A 124 -12.19 7.55 -3.05
C CYS A 124 -10.86 7.30 -2.36
N THR A 125 -10.66 6.16 -1.70
CA THR A 125 -9.38 5.77 -1.09
C THR A 125 -8.25 5.60 -2.12
N ASN A 126 -8.57 5.46 -3.40
CA ASN A 126 -7.58 5.50 -4.49
C ASN A 126 -7.07 6.91 -4.81
N MET A 127 -7.68 7.96 -4.25
CA MET A 127 -7.26 9.36 -4.35
C MET A 127 -6.53 9.77 -3.08
N THR A 128 -5.62 10.74 -3.18
CA THR A 128 -4.95 11.31 -2.00
C THR A 128 -5.90 12.22 -1.21
N GLU A 129 -5.60 12.46 0.08
CA GLU A 129 -6.32 13.45 0.89
C GLU A 129 -6.39 14.81 0.20
N TYR A 130 -5.26 15.26 -0.38
CA TYR A 130 -5.17 16.51 -1.11
C TYR A 130 -6.16 16.55 -2.29
N GLN A 131 -6.20 15.50 -3.11
CA GLN A 131 -7.14 15.39 -4.24
C GLN A 131 -8.58 15.46 -3.75
N MET A 132 -8.94 14.65 -2.74
CA MET A 132 -10.31 14.65 -2.20
C MET A 132 -10.73 16.00 -1.65
N LYS A 133 -9.86 16.69 -0.89
CA LYS A 133 -10.14 18.02 -0.35
C LYS A 133 -10.29 19.08 -1.45
N ALA A 134 -9.40 19.08 -2.44
CA ALA A 134 -9.44 20.02 -3.56
C ALA A 134 -10.72 19.85 -4.40
N ILE A 135 -11.15 18.61 -4.66
CA ILE A 135 -12.40 18.32 -5.37
C ILE A 135 -13.60 18.76 -4.55
N THR A 136 -13.62 18.43 -3.25
CA THR A 136 -14.73 18.78 -2.35
C THR A 136 -14.90 20.30 -2.20
N ALA A 137 -13.82 21.08 -2.33
CA ALA A 137 -13.89 22.55 -2.34
C ALA A 137 -14.70 23.12 -3.52
N CYS A 138 -14.96 22.34 -4.57
CA CYS A 138 -15.86 22.70 -5.67
C CYS A 138 -17.34 22.53 -5.34
N MET A 139 -17.68 22.02 -4.13
CA MET A 139 -19.05 21.95 -3.64
C MET A 139 -19.52 23.34 -3.16
N ARG A 140 -19.98 24.13 -4.08
CA ARG A 140 -20.39 25.51 -3.86
C ARG A 140 -21.52 25.90 -4.84
N GLY A 141 -22.13 27.00 -4.64
CA GLY A 141 -23.19 27.56 -5.52
C GLY A 141 -24.20 28.38 -4.73
N VAL A 142 -24.67 29.44 -5.36
CA VAL A 142 -25.64 30.37 -4.78
C VAL A 142 -27.08 29.91 -5.14
N ASN A 143 -27.48 28.75 -4.59
CA ASN A 143 -28.79 28.15 -4.79
C ASN A 143 -29.21 27.38 -3.53
N ASN A 144 -30.50 26.96 -3.49
CA ASN A 144 -31.09 26.24 -2.36
C ASN A 144 -31.04 24.73 -2.50
N PHE A 145 -30.19 24.18 -3.41
CA PHE A 145 -30.02 22.75 -3.54
C PHE A 145 -29.20 22.18 -2.37
N PRO A 146 -29.42 20.90 -2.01
CA PRO A 146 -28.61 20.24 -1.00
C PRO A 146 -27.13 20.22 -1.44
N LYS A 147 -26.23 20.37 -0.48
CA LYS A 147 -24.78 20.32 -0.68
C LYS A 147 -24.22 19.12 0.06
N HIS A 148 -23.93 18.03 -0.69
CA HIS A 148 -23.43 16.79 -0.12
C HIS A 148 -22.23 16.26 -0.90
N THR A 149 -21.26 15.71 -0.19
CA THR A 149 -20.24 14.86 -0.78
C THR A 149 -20.44 13.41 -0.33
N TYR A 150 -20.52 12.51 -1.30
CA TYR A 150 -20.64 11.07 -1.09
C TYR A 150 -19.30 10.41 -1.40
N TYR A 151 -18.80 9.61 -0.46
CA TYR A 151 -17.55 8.87 -0.56
C TYR A 151 -17.88 7.39 -0.55
N THR A 152 -17.58 6.66 -1.63
CA THR A 152 -17.55 5.20 -1.55
C THR A 152 -16.11 4.73 -1.40
N CYS A 153 -15.86 3.76 -0.55
CA CYS A 153 -14.51 3.38 -0.19
C CYS A 153 -14.40 1.91 0.25
N ASN A 154 -13.20 1.39 0.13
CA ASN A 154 -12.72 0.18 0.79
C ASN A 154 -11.46 0.53 1.59
N PRO A 155 -11.08 -0.25 2.61
CA PRO A 155 -9.76 -0.13 3.21
C PRO A 155 -8.65 -0.29 2.18
N GLY A 156 -7.59 0.49 2.29
CA GLY A 156 -6.46 0.51 1.36
C GLY A 156 -6.38 1.76 0.49
N GLY A 157 -5.27 1.90 -0.26
CA GLY A 157 -5.00 3.03 -1.14
C GLY A 157 -4.50 4.30 -0.43
N PRO A 158 -4.02 5.30 -1.22
CA PRO A 158 -3.36 6.50 -0.68
C PRO A 158 -4.27 7.40 0.17
N GLY A 159 -5.59 7.29 0.03
CA GLY A 159 -6.57 8.05 0.83
C GLY A 159 -7.04 7.33 2.09
N HIS A 160 -6.50 6.12 2.36
CA HIS A 160 -6.95 5.29 3.49
C HIS A 160 -6.87 6.03 4.82
N ALA A 161 -5.71 6.59 5.16
CA ALA A 161 -5.50 7.27 6.44
C ALA A 161 -6.49 8.43 6.66
N TYR A 162 -6.75 9.23 5.62
CA TYR A 162 -7.73 10.31 5.68
C TYR A 162 -9.15 9.80 5.91
N ILE A 163 -9.60 8.80 5.16
CA ILE A 163 -10.95 8.23 5.30
C ILE A 163 -11.10 7.52 6.65
N LYS A 164 -10.07 6.76 7.08
CA LYS A 164 -10.05 6.12 8.41
C LYS A 164 -10.21 7.18 9.51
N ARG A 165 -9.37 8.22 9.49
CA ARG A 165 -9.39 9.29 10.48
C ARG A 165 -10.77 9.92 10.64
N ILE A 166 -11.41 10.35 9.53
CA ILE A 166 -12.66 11.14 9.62
C ILE A 166 -13.91 10.29 9.77
N PHE A 167 -13.98 9.09 9.17
CA PHE A 167 -15.19 8.29 9.14
C PHE A 167 -15.18 7.12 10.14
N ILE A 168 -14.03 6.50 10.38
CA ILE A 168 -13.92 5.32 11.24
C ILE A 168 -13.52 5.73 12.65
N ASP A 169 -12.36 6.38 12.81
CA ASP A 169 -11.83 6.81 14.10
C ASP A 169 -12.55 8.04 14.65
N LYS A 170 -13.26 8.78 13.77
CA LYS A 170 -13.99 10.03 14.11
C LYS A 170 -13.09 11.07 14.78
N LYS A 171 -11.83 11.15 14.35
CA LYS A 171 -10.86 12.15 14.80
C LYS A 171 -10.96 13.37 13.88
N PHE A 172 -11.49 14.46 14.41
CA PHE A 172 -11.78 15.67 13.63
C PHE A 172 -10.80 16.78 13.95
N ASN A 173 -10.35 17.49 12.91
CA ASN A 173 -9.54 18.69 13.05
C ASN A 173 -10.41 19.87 13.49
N ARG A 174 -9.78 20.96 13.99
CA ARG A 174 -10.48 22.15 14.54
C ARG A 174 -11.57 22.75 13.63
N ASN A 175 -11.45 22.60 12.32
CA ASN A 175 -12.39 23.15 11.34
C ASN A 175 -13.38 22.12 10.81
N GLU A 176 -13.36 20.89 11.29
CA GLU A 176 -14.27 19.81 10.90
C GLU A 176 -15.33 19.63 12.00
N LYS A 177 -16.59 19.58 11.61
CA LYS A 177 -17.72 19.45 12.54
C LYS A 177 -18.20 18.01 12.54
N PRO A 178 -18.17 17.29 13.66
CA PRO A 178 -18.55 15.87 13.74
C PRO A 178 -19.94 15.59 13.17
N GLU A 179 -20.89 16.50 13.37
CA GLU A 179 -22.28 16.38 12.90
C GLU A 179 -22.43 16.42 11.38
N ASP A 180 -21.40 16.91 10.66
CA ASP A 180 -21.40 16.94 9.21
C ASP A 180 -21.06 15.57 8.58
N TYR A 181 -20.58 14.60 9.35
CA TYR A 181 -20.03 13.33 8.86
C TYR A 181 -20.83 12.12 9.33
N THR A 182 -21.11 11.22 8.41
CA THR A 182 -21.68 9.90 8.73
C THR A 182 -20.99 8.82 7.91
N PHE A 183 -20.87 7.61 8.48
CA PHE A 183 -20.33 6.45 7.81
C PHE A 183 -21.30 5.27 7.90
N ILE A 184 -21.57 4.66 6.76
CA ILE A 184 -22.41 3.48 6.66
C ILE A 184 -21.54 2.33 6.17
N GLN A 185 -21.30 1.37 7.04
CA GLN A 185 -20.54 0.17 6.68
C GLN A 185 -21.38 -0.75 5.80
N ALA A 186 -20.79 -1.19 4.68
CA ALA A 186 -21.37 -2.15 3.75
C ALA A 186 -20.41 -3.32 3.53
N LEU A 187 -20.86 -4.52 3.82
CA LEU A 187 -20.15 -5.77 3.61
C LEU A 187 -20.75 -6.52 2.42
N VAL A 188 -20.05 -7.54 1.94
CA VAL A 188 -20.56 -8.38 0.84
C VAL A 188 -21.87 -9.09 1.25
N ASP A 189 -21.98 -9.49 2.52
CA ASP A 189 -23.18 -10.18 3.06
C ASP A 189 -24.44 -9.32 3.04
N ASP A 190 -24.30 -7.99 3.02
CA ASP A 190 -25.42 -7.06 2.86
C ASP A 190 -25.99 -7.09 1.44
N ASN A 191 -25.21 -7.59 0.45
CA ASN A 191 -25.58 -7.57 -0.97
C ASN A 191 -26.16 -8.92 -1.43
N LYS A 192 -27.38 -9.21 -1.01
CA LYS A 192 -28.06 -10.48 -1.33
C LYS A 192 -28.10 -10.77 -2.84
N ALA A 193 -28.31 -9.73 -3.66
CA ALA A 193 -28.35 -9.88 -5.11
C ALA A 193 -27.03 -10.40 -5.70
N LEU A 194 -25.87 -9.96 -5.14
CA LEU A 194 -24.58 -10.49 -5.54
C LEU A 194 -24.39 -11.94 -5.05
N MET A 195 -24.78 -12.20 -3.80
CA MET A 195 -24.68 -13.54 -3.18
C MET A 195 -25.50 -14.59 -3.96
N GLU A 196 -26.69 -14.21 -4.44
CA GLU A 196 -27.54 -15.08 -5.26
C GLU A 196 -26.97 -15.26 -6.69
N ALA A 197 -26.39 -14.20 -7.27
CA ALA A 197 -25.87 -14.25 -8.63
C ALA A 197 -24.48 -14.91 -8.73
N GLN A 198 -23.66 -14.80 -7.69
CA GLN A 198 -22.29 -15.31 -7.61
C GLN A 198 -21.98 -15.85 -6.21
N PRO A 199 -22.48 -17.06 -5.86
CA PRO A 199 -22.24 -17.66 -4.55
C PRO A 199 -20.74 -17.83 -4.23
N ASP A 200 -19.92 -18.17 -5.23
CA ASP A 200 -18.48 -18.43 -5.09
C ASP A 200 -17.66 -17.16 -4.82
N TYR A 201 -18.27 -15.96 -4.93
CA TYR A 201 -17.54 -14.70 -4.74
C TYR A 201 -17.04 -14.54 -3.28
N VAL A 202 -17.80 -15.02 -2.32
CA VAL A 202 -17.38 -15.04 -0.91
C VAL A 202 -16.20 -15.97 -0.70
N GLU A 203 -16.24 -17.15 -1.28
CA GLU A 203 -15.15 -18.13 -1.20
C GLU A 203 -13.85 -17.55 -1.80
N GLN A 204 -13.96 -16.80 -2.92
CA GLN A 204 -12.83 -16.08 -3.50
C GLN A 204 -12.25 -15.03 -2.55
N LEU A 205 -13.09 -14.32 -1.80
CA LEU A 205 -12.61 -13.33 -0.81
C LEU A 205 -12.01 -14.02 0.44
N GLU A 206 -12.53 -15.16 0.86
CA GLU A 206 -12.00 -15.96 1.98
C GLU A 206 -10.64 -16.59 1.63
N ALA A 207 -10.40 -16.92 0.37
CA ALA A 207 -9.12 -17.46 -0.11
C ALA A 207 -8.00 -16.41 -0.23
N LEU A 208 -8.27 -15.13 0.05
CA LEU A 208 -7.25 -14.08 0.03
C LEU A 208 -6.30 -14.22 1.23
N PRO A 209 -5.05 -13.74 1.10
CA PRO A 209 -4.16 -13.59 2.26
C PRO A 209 -4.84 -12.84 3.40
N GLU A 210 -4.53 -13.23 4.63
CA GLU A 210 -5.25 -12.80 5.84
C GLU A 210 -5.52 -11.29 5.89
N LYS A 211 -4.50 -10.45 5.71
CA LYS A 211 -4.68 -8.98 5.73
C LYS A 211 -5.63 -8.46 4.66
N LEU A 212 -5.55 -8.99 3.44
CA LEU A 212 -6.47 -8.59 2.38
C LEU A 212 -7.88 -9.13 2.61
N ARG A 213 -8.02 -10.33 3.16
CA ARG A 213 -9.29 -10.89 3.59
C ARG A 213 -9.93 -10.03 4.67
N GLU A 214 -9.18 -9.66 5.72
CA GLU A 214 -9.67 -8.75 6.76
C GLU A 214 -10.11 -7.40 6.20
N ALA A 215 -9.34 -6.82 5.28
CA ALA A 215 -9.68 -5.55 4.64
C ALA A 215 -10.88 -5.65 3.70
N TRP A 216 -10.85 -6.60 2.76
CA TRP A 216 -11.79 -6.62 1.64
C TRP A 216 -13.03 -7.46 1.87
N ARG A 217 -12.94 -8.50 2.73
CA ARG A 217 -14.08 -9.34 3.14
C ARG A 217 -14.79 -8.80 4.37
N HIS A 218 -14.00 -8.45 5.40
CA HIS A 218 -14.52 -8.01 6.70
C HIS A 218 -14.55 -6.49 6.88
N GLY A 219 -13.96 -5.73 5.95
CA GLY A 219 -13.99 -4.26 5.96
C GLY A 219 -13.23 -3.64 7.13
N ARG A 220 -12.17 -4.29 7.60
CA ARG A 220 -11.30 -3.79 8.65
C ARG A 220 -10.36 -2.72 8.15
N TRP A 221 -10.17 -1.65 8.93
CA TRP A 221 -9.38 -0.48 8.57
C TRP A 221 -8.00 -0.42 9.21
N ASP A 222 -7.73 -1.26 10.18
CA ASP A 222 -6.49 -1.33 10.97
C ASP A 222 -5.51 -2.42 10.51
N VAL A 223 -5.78 -3.07 9.40
CA VAL A 223 -5.01 -4.23 8.92
C VAL A 223 -3.73 -3.88 8.16
N PHE A 224 -3.57 -2.63 7.72
CA PHE A 224 -2.40 -2.17 6.96
C PHE A 224 -1.42 -1.37 7.84
N GLU A 225 -1.36 -1.69 9.12
CA GLU A 225 -0.39 -1.13 10.05
C GLU A 225 0.74 -2.15 10.29
N GLY A 226 1.99 -1.66 10.36
CA GLY A 226 3.15 -2.49 10.68
C GLY A 226 3.79 -3.22 9.50
N GLN A 227 4.41 -4.36 9.79
CA GLN A 227 5.24 -5.14 8.86
C GLN A 227 4.44 -5.72 7.70
N VAL A 228 5.00 -5.66 6.48
CA VAL A 228 4.34 -6.17 5.26
C VAL A 228 4.31 -7.70 5.24
N PHE A 229 5.45 -8.36 5.39
CA PHE A 229 5.59 -9.81 5.29
C PHE A 229 5.78 -10.44 6.67
N GLN A 230 4.71 -10.50 7.46
CA GLN A 230 4.72 -11.13 8.80
C GLN A 230 4.87 -12.65 8.74
N GLU A 231 4.57 -13.25 7.60
CA GLU A 231 4.72 -14.69 7.34
C GLU A 231 6.18 -15.12 7.30
N PHE A 232 7.10 -14.19 6.95
CA PHE A 232 8.51 -14.53 6.80
C PHE A 232 9.12 -14.90 8.16
N THR A 233 9.59 -16.13 8.25
CA THR A 233 10.15 -16.72 9.48
C THR A 233 11.58 -17.23 9.21
N ASP A 234 12.51 -16.85 10.07
CA ASP A 234 13.89 -17.34 10.10
C ASP A 234 14.09 -18.16 11.39
N GLU A 235 13.92 -19.49 11.31
CA GLU A 235 14.01 -20.40 12.44
C GLU A 235 15.16 -21.38 12.24
N PRO A 236 16.34 -21.11 12.85
CA PRO A 236 17.54 -21.91 12.65
C PRO A 236 17.41 -23.39 13.00
N MET A 237 16.51 -23.76 13.90
CA MET A 237 16.25 -25.13 14.30
C MET A 237 15.72 -25.98 13.13
N HIS A 238 15.08 -25.33 12.16
CA HIS A 238 14.40 -25.94 11.04
C HIS A 238 15.11 -25.79 9.67
N TYR A 239 16.34 -25.30 9.65
CA TYR A 239 17.08 -25.11 8.38
C TYR A 239 17.33 -26.42 7.60
N LEU A 240 17.38 -27.55 8.28
CA LEU A 240 17.65 -28.87 7.65
C LEU A 240 16.39 -29.61 7.26
N ASP A 241 15.36 -29.59 8.08
CA ASP A 241 14.05 -30.24 7.80
C ASP A 241 13.14 -29.37 6.93
N ARG A 242 13.43 -28.06 6.83
CA ARG A 242 12.78 -27.08 5.95
C ARG A 242 11.31 -26.87 6.27
N THR A 243 10.87 -27.12 7.49
CA THR A 243 9.49 -26.89 7.95
C THR A 243 9.43 -25.65 8.84
N TRP A 244 8.38 -24.89 8.77
CA TRP A 244 8.12 -23.70 9.60
C TRP A 244 9.23 -22.64 9.57
N THR A 245 10.02 -22.64 8.49
CA THR A 245 11.07 -21.65 8.21
C THR A 245 11.16 -21.36 6.72
N HIS A 246 11.54 -20.14 6.37
CA HIS A 246 11.85 -19.75 4.99
C HIS A 246 13.34 -19.82 4.71
N VAL A 247 14.17 -19.74 5.76
CA VAL A 247 15.62 -19.80 5.63
C VAL A 247 16.09 -21.23 5.76
N ILE A 248 16.93 -21.67 4.82
CA ILE A 248 17.39 -23.06 4.77
C ILE A 248 18.90 -23.16 4.52
N GLU A 249 19.47 -24.30 4.87
CA GLU A 249 20.86 -24.64 4.47
C GLU A 249 20.95 -24.71 2.93
N PRO A 250 22.01 -24.14 2.32
CA PRO A 250 22.28 -24.30 0.91
C PRO A 250 22.44 -25.78 0.52
N PHE A 251 21.94 -26.10 -0.66
CA PHE A 251 22.11 -27.43 -1.28
C PHE A 251 22.47 -27.29 -2.75
N ASP A 252 22.97 -28.34 -3.38
CA ASP A 252 23.32 -28.36 -4.79
C ASP A 252 22.02 -28.33 -5.64
N VAL A 253 21.82 -27.23 -6.38
CA VAL A 253 20.64 -27.03 -7.21
C VAL A 253 20.67 -27.99 -8.41
N PRO A 254 19.66 -28.85 -8.62
CA PRO A 254 19.58 -29.77 -9.75
C PRO A 254 19.73 -29.06 -11.11
N ASP A 255 20.30 -29.75 -12.08
CA ASP A 255 20.59 -29.15 -13.39
C ASP A 255 19.37 -28.83 -14.22
N ASP A 256 18.29 -29.51 -14.00
CA ASP A 256 17.01 -29.41 -14.70
C ASP A 256 16.04 -28.36 -14.10
N TRP A 257 16.46 -27.71 -12.99
CA TRP A 257 15.66 -26.62 -12.43
C TRP A 257 15.85 -25.32 -13.22
N THR A 258 14.76 -24.55 -13.35
CA THR A 258 14.78 -23.24 -14.00
C THR A 258 15.49 -22.21 -13.13
N ILE A 259 16.41 -21.44 -13.73
CA ILE A 259 17.10 -20.35 -13.01
C ILE A 259 16.58 -19.01 -13.52
N LEU A 260 16.13 -18.17 -12.57
CA LEU A 260 15.71 -16.80 -12.80
C LEU A 260 16.70 -15.83 -12.15
N ARG A 261 16.82 -14.62 -12.70
CA ARG A 261 17.55 -13.51 -12.09
C ARG A 261 16.65 -12.29 -12.02
N GLY A 262 16.36 -11.82 -10.81
CA GLY A 262 15.68 -10.54 -10.55
C GLY A 262 16.71 -9.44 -10.34
N PHE A 263 16.47 -8.26 -10.94
CA PHE A 263 17.37 -7.12 -10.81
C PHE A 263 16.59 -5.81 -10.64
N ASP A 264 17.03 -5.02 -9.66
CA ASP A 264 16.61 -3.65 -9.45
C ASP A 264 17.82 -2.73 -9.35
N TRP A 265 17.77 -1.59 -10.06
CA TRP A 265 18.89 -0.66 -10.15
C TRP A 265 18.88 0.37 -9.03
N GLY A 266 20.04 0.58 -8.42
CA GLY A 266 20.32 1.66 -7.50
C GLY A 266 21.75 2.16 -7.67
N TYR A 267 21.99 3.46 -7.46
CA TYR A 267 23.32 4.08 -7.46
C TYR A 267 23.66 4.65 -6.08
N SER A 268 22.93 5.68 -5.64
CA SER A 268 22.99 6.20 -4.27
C SER A 268 22.28 5.32 -3.26
N HIS A 269 21.21 4.64 -3.70
CA HIS A 269 20.58 3.56 -2.97
C HIS A 269 21.15 2.21 -3.42
N PRO A 270 21.07 1.14 -2.61
CA PRO A 270 21.55 -0.16 -3.00
C PRO A 270 20.85 -0.71 -4.25
N PHE A 271 21.59 -1.23 -5.21
CA PHE A 271 21.02 -2.11 -6.22
C PHE A 271 20.84 -3.52 -5.66
N SER A 272 19.88 -4.28 -6.22
CA SER A 272 19.70 -5.68 -5.85
C SER A 272 19.72 -6.60 -7.07
N CYS A 273 20.41 -7.71 -6.94
CA CYS A 273 20.41 -8.80 -7.90
C CYS A 273 20.28 -10.12 -7.17
N HIS A 274 19.21 -10.86 -7.42
CA HIS A 274 18.95 -12.13 -6.77
C HIS A 274 18.78 -13.22 -7.82
N TRP A 275 19.36 -14.40 -7.56
CA TRP A 275 19.15 -15.59 -8.39
C TRP A 275 18.23 -16.55 -7.68
N TYR A 276 17.25 -17.05 -8.42
CA TYR A 276 16.23 -17.94 -7.94
C TYR A 276 16.26 -19.24 -8.73
N ALA A 277 16.18 -20.37 -8.03
CA ALA A 277 15.89 -21.66 -8.65
C ALA A 277 14.42 -21.99 -8.44
N VAL A 278 13.79 -22.57 -9.48
CA VAL A 278 12.40 -23.02 -9.43
C VAL A 278 12.36 -24.51 -9.68
N ASP A 279 11.81 -25.27 -8.74
CA ASP A 279 11.67 -26.71 -8.89
C ASP A 279 10.45 -27.09 -9.74
N HIS A 280 10.24 -28.39 -9.98
CA HIS A 280 9.12 -28.90 -10.77
C HIS A 280 7.74 -28.68 -10.13
N SER A 281 7.68 -28.43 -8.83
CA SER A 281 6.45 -28.12 -8.10
C SER A 281 6.14 -26.63 -8.08
N GLY A 282 7.05 -25.80 -8.63
CA GLY A 282 6.92 -24.35 -8.66
C GLY A 282 7.36 -23.65 -7.37
N VAL A 283 8.03 -24.37 -6.45
CA VAL A 283 8.65 -23.77 -5.27
C VAL A 283 9.86 -22.95 -5.69
N LEU A 284 9.96 -21.75 -5.16
CA LEU A 284 10.99 -20.75 -5.45
C LEU A 284 12.06 -20.76 -4.36
N TYR A 285 13.32 -20.83 -4.76
CA TYR A 285 14.47 -20.80 -3.86
C TYR A 285 15.37 -19.62 -4.21
N CYS A 286 15.50 -18.62 -3.34
CA CYS A 286 16.54 -17.59 -3.47
C CYS A 286 17.90 -18.18 -3.10
N ILE A 287 18.72 -18.49 -4.11
CA ILE A 287 19.94 -19.27 -3.96
C ILE A 287 21.21 -18.42 -3.89
N ARG A 288 21.17 -17.20 -4.41
CA ARG A 288 22.30 -16.28 -4.47
C ARG A 288 21.83 -14.84 -4.46
N GLU A 289 22.64 -13.94 -3.88
CA GLU A 289 22.42 -12.51 -3.94
C GLU A 289 23.70 -11.74 -4.28
N LEU A 290 23.54 -10.61 -4.96
CA LEU A 290 24.50 -9.51 -5.07
C LEU A 290 23.77 -8.23 -4.70
N TYR A 291 24.08 -7.67 -3.56
CA TYR A 291 23.41 -6.50 -3.01
C TYR A 291 24.39 -5.35 -2.85
N GLY A 292 24.11 -4.24 -3.51
CA GLY A 292 25.03 -3.12 -3.65
C GLY A 292 24.97 -2.11 -2.50
N CYS A 293 25.12 -2.55 -1.24
CA CYS A 293 25.17 -1.64 -0.08
C CYS A 293 26.61 -1.48 0.46
N THR A 294 26.88 -0.35 1.08
CA THR A 294 28.15 -0.06 1.75
C THR A 294 28.32 -0.78 3.10
N GLY A 295 27.24 -1.37 3.61
CA GLY A 295 27.10 -1.85 4.98
C GLY A 295 26.34 -0.88 5.87
N GLU A 296 26.08 0.34 5.38
CA GLU A 296 25.14 1.29 5.93
C GLU A 296 23.78 1.06 5.31
N ALA A 297 22.71 1.24 6.11
CA ALA A 297 21.36 1.03 5.63
C ALA A 297 21.02 2.03 4.52
N ASP A 298 20.38 1.57 3.44
CA ASP A 298 19.96 2.33 2.25
C ASP A 298 21.07 3.13 1.53
N VAL A 299 22.36 2.87 1.83
CA VAL A 299 23.48 3.54 1.17
C VAL A 299 24.10 2.64 0.11
N GLY A 300 23.95 3.03 -1.15
CA GLY A 300 24.52 2.30 -2.30
C GLY A 300 26.03 2.44 -2.39
N VAL A 301 26.68 1.44 -3.02
CA VAL A 301 28.13 1.40 -3.25
C VAL A 301 28.60 2.32 -4.38
N GLU A 302 27.68 3.07 -5.01
CA GLU A 302 27.94 3.97 -6.14
C GLU A 302 28.73 3.31 -7.29
N TRP A 303 28.45 2.03 -7.54
CA TRP A 303 29.10 1.34 -8.65
C TRP A 303 28.48 1.77 -9.99
N THR A 304 29.34 1.92 -10.99
CA THR A 304 28.88 2.14 -12.36
C THR A 304 28.14 0.90 -12.88
N VAL A 305 27.22 1.10 -13.82
CA VAL A 305 26.46 0.01 -14.49
C VAL A 305 27.42 -1.03 -15.05
N ASP A 306 28.52 -0.60 -15.70
CA ASP A 306 29.56 -1.47 -16.27
C ASP A 306 30.24 -2.36 -15.21
N ARG A 307 30.45 -1.83 -13.98
CA ARG A 307 30.98 -2.61 -12.88
C ARG A 307 29.98 -3.66 -12.39
N VAL A 308 28.73 -3.26 -12.20
CA VAL A 308 27.66 -4.20 -11.77
C VAL A 308 27.49 -5.33 -12.80
N ALA A 309 27.48 -4.99 -14.10
CA ALA A 309 27.37 -5.97 -15.16
C ALA A 309 28.54 -7.00 -15.13
N ARG A 310 29.76 -6.52 -14.90
CA ARG A 310 30.94 -7.41 -14.77
C ARG A 310 30.86 -8.32 -13.56
N GLU A 311 30.41 -7.82 -12.42
CA GLU A 311 30.23 -8.64 -11.21
C GLU A 311 29.16 -9.72 -11.40
N ILE A 312 28.01 -9.37 -12.00
CA ILE A 312 26.97 -10.34 -12.34
C ILE A 312 27.53 -11.43 -13.28
N ALA A 313 28.22 -11.02 -14.36
CA ALA A 313 28.84 -11.96 -15.29
C ALA A 313 29.90 -12.88 -14.62
N ALA A 314 30.68 -12.32 -13.71
CA ALA A 314 31.68 -13.08 -12.94
C ALA A 314 31.00 -14.12 -12.03
N ILE A 315 29.95 -13.76 -11.31
CA ILE A 315 29.17 -14.67 -10.47
C ILE A 315 28.60 -15.81 -11.34
N GLU A 316 27.91 -15.50 -12.44
CA GLU A 316 27.26 -16.49 -13.29
C GLU A 316 28.25 -17.45 -13.96
N SER A 317 29.48 -16.99 -14.23
CA SER A 317 30.52 -17.82 -14.83
C SER A 317 31.29 -18.69 -13.83
N GLN A 318 31.36 -18.29 -12.57
CA GLN A 318 32.21 -18.96 -11.55
C GLN A 318 31.40 -19.79 -10.56
N ASP A 319 30.15 -19.37 -10.24
CA ASP A 319 29.32 -20.08 -9.27
C ASP A 319 28.91 -21.47 -9.80
N PRO A 320 29.19 -22.56 -9.08
CA PRO A 320 28.84 -23.91 -9.51
C PRO A 320 27.35 -24.11 -9.80
N MET A 321 26.48 -23.44 -9.05
CA MET A 321 25.02 -23.54 -9.20
C MET A 321 24.49 -22.78 -10.43
N LEU A 322 25.24 -21.79 -10.95
CA LEU A 322 24.80 -20.91 -12.05
C LEU A 322 25.57 -21.20 -13.35
N LYS A 323 26.78 -21.71 -13.22
CA LYS A 323 27.69 -21.95 -14.37
C LYS A 323 27.07 -22.87 -15.40
N ARG A 324 27.03 -22.39 -16.66
CA ARG A 324 26.48 -23.09 -17.82
C ARG A 324 24.96 -23.29 -17.81
N LYS A 325 24.24 -22.71 -16.85
CA LYS A 325 22.77 -22.74 -16.83
C LYS A 325 22.20 -21.65 -17.73
N HIS A 326 21.01 -21.90 -18.29
CA HIS A 326 20.24 -20.85 -18.92
C HIS A 326 19.56 -20.00 -17.82
N ILE A 327 19.86 -18.70 -17.81
CA ILE A 327 19.34 -17.76 -16.79
C ILE A 327 18.39 -16.77 -17.49
N THR A 328 17.14 -16.75 -17.08
CA THR A 328 16.17 -15.75 -17.52
C THR A 328 16.23 -14.55 -16.58
N GLY A 329 16.67 -13.39 -17.10
CA GLY A 329 16.75 -12.13 -16.34
C GLY A 329 15.45 -11.34 -16.45
N ILE A 330 14.99 -10.79 -15.30
CA ILE A 330 13.85 -9.88 -15.20
C ILE A 330 14.32 -8.65 -14.43
N ALA A 331 14.00 -7.44 -14.95
CA ALA A 331 14.39 -6.20 -14.29
C ALA A 331 13.27 -5.16 -14.33
N ASP A 332 13.37 -4.16 -13.42
CA ASP A 332 12.49 -3.00 -13.46
C ASP A 332 12.60 -2.29 -14.83
N PRO A 333 11.49 -1.98 -15.50
CA PRO A 333 11.49 -1.28 -16.78
C PRO A 333 12.23 0.06 -16.83
N ALA A 334 12.53 0.68 -15.69
CA ALA A 334 13.32 1.91 -15.62
C ALA A 334 14.73 1.76 -16.23
N ILE A 335 15.32 0.54 -16.24
CA ILE A 335 16.66 0.33 -16.82
C ILE A 335 16.73 0.54 -18.34
N TRP A 336 15.57 0.58 -19.05
CA TRP A 336 15.49 0.90 -20.48
C TRP A 336 15.24 2.38 -20.79
N GLN A 337 15.19 3.24 -19.77
CA GLN A 337 15.04 4.68 -20.00
C GLN A 337 16.36 5.29 -20.46
N GLU A 338 16.30 6.05 -21.55
CA GLU A 338 17.45 6.80 -22.07
C GLU A 338 17.51 8.18 -21.38
N ASN A 339 18.58 8.44 -20.67
CA ASN A 339 18.85 9.75 -20.02
C ASN A 339 20.00 10.49 -20.72
N GLY A 340 19.89 10.64 -22.05
CA GLY A 340 20.88 11.37 -22.88
C GLY A 340 22.12 10.56 -23.26
N GLY A 341 22.03 9.24 -23.25
CA GLY A 341 23.09 8.29 -23.64
C GLY A 341 22.57 6.86 -23.69
N GLU A 342 23.49 5.90 -23.68
CA GLU A 342 23.19 4.49 -23.62
C GLU A 342 22.35 4.15 -22.34
N SER A 343 21.32 3.35 -22.51
CA SER A 343 20.51 2.87 -21.39
C SER A 343 21.28 1.89 -20.49
N ILE A 344 20.80 1.70 -19.27
CA ILE A 344 21.36 0.70 -18.35
C ILE A 344 21.27 -0.70 -18.97
N ALA A 345 20.14 -1.02 -19.61
CA ALA A 345 19.91 -2.31 -20.25
C ALA A 345 20.93 -2.57 -21.39
N GLU A 346 21.20 -1.59 -22.25
CA GLU A 346 22.20 -1.72 -23.32
C GLU A 346 23.60 -1.94 -22.77
N THR A 347 23.96 -1.29 -21.65
CA THR A 347 25.24 -1.55 -20.96
C THR A 347 25.33 -2.99 -20.50
N PHE A 348 24.26 -3.58 -19.92
CA PHE A 348 24.21 -4.98 -19.53
C PHE A 348 24.35 -5.94 -20.74
N GLU A 349 23.69 -5.63 -21.87
CA GLU A 349 23.74 -6.43 -23.10
C GLU A 349 25.15 -6.52 -23.65
N ARG A 350 25.98 -5.45 -23.56
CA ARG A 350 27.40 -5.48 -23.94
C ARG A 350 28.20 -6.49 -23.12
N HIS A 351 27.78 -6.76 -21.90
CA HIS A 351 28.36 -7.80 -21.03
C HIS A 351 27.67 -9.16 -21.18
N ARG A 352 26.78 -9.34 -22.17
CA ARG A 352 25.99 -10.56 -22.42
C ARG A 352 25.03 -10.91 -21.29
N ILE A 353 24.61 -9.90 -20.54
CA ILE A 353 23.57 -10.00 -19.51
C ILE A 353 22.27 -9.43 -20.09
N TYR A 354 21.26 -10.29 -20.22
CA TYR A 354 20.00 -9.95 -20.87
C TYR A 354 18.88 -9.94 -19.83
N PHE A 355 18.00 -8.93 -19.93
CA PHE A 355 16.83 -8.79 -19.09
C PHE A 355 15.55 -8.67 -19.93
N GLN A 356 14.46 -9.15 -19.38
CA GLN A 356 13.10 -8.87 -19.81
C GLN A 356 12.49 -7.84 -18.86
N LYS A 357 11.53 -7.05 -19.36
CA LYS A 357 10.82 -6.07 -18.53
C LYS A 357 9.92 -6.78 -17.55
N GLY A 358 10.06 -6.45 -16.27
CA GLY A 358 9.17 -6.88 -15.23
C GLY A 358 7.78 -6.24 -15.36
N ASP A 359 6.77 -6.86 -14.75
CA ASP A 359 5.43 -6.29 -14.62
C ASP A 359 5.39 -5.28 -13.48
N HIS A 360 4.78 -4.12 -13.72
CA HIS A 360 4.59 -3.07 -12.72
C HIS A 360 3.36 -3.27 -11.81
N ALA A 361 2.66 -4.39 -11.91
CA ALA A 361 1.51 -4.69 -11.07
C ALA A 361 1.93 -5.00 -9.62
N ARG A 362 2.42 -3.97 -8.90
CA ARG A 362 3.02 -4.09 -7.54
C ARG A 362 2.11 -4.82 -6.56
N LEU A 363 0.81 -4.49 -6.55
CA LEU A 363 -0.15 -5.15 -5.64
C LEU A 363 -0.27 -6.64 -5.95
N ALA A 364 -0.37 -7.01 -7.24
CA ALA A 364 -0.45 -8.42 -7.64
C ALA A 364 0.84 -9.17 -7.31
N GLY A 365 2.01 -8.55 -7.55
CA GLY A 365 3.31 -9.09 -7.17
C GLY A 365 3.45 -9.31 -5.68
N LYS A 366 3.05 -8.33 -4.85
CA LYS A 366 3.05 -8.45 -3.40
C LYS A 366 2.13 -9.58 -2.91
N MET A 367 0.93 -9.71 -3.49
CA MET A 367 0.02 -10.83 -3.18
C MET A 367 0.68 -12.19 -3.47
N GLN A 368 1.39 -12.32 -4.60
CA GLN A 368 2.13 -13.55 -4.90
C GLN A 368 3.22 -13.84 -3.86
N CYS A 369 3.89 -12.82 -3.32
CA CYS A 369 4.83 -13.01 -2.22
C CYS A 369 4.12 -13.57 -0.96
N HIS A 370 2.98 -12.99 -0.55
CA HIS A 370 2.19 -13.49 0.57
C HIS A 370 1.77 -14.96 0.38
N TYR A 371 1.23 -15.33 -0.80
CA TYR A 371 0.85 -16.71 -1.08
C TYR A 371 2.03 -17.68 -1.02
N ARG A 372 3.21 -17.26 -1.48
CA ARG A 372 4.39 -18.11 -1.47
C ARG A 372 5.07 -18.19 -0.12
N LEU A 373 4.91 -17.17 0.72
CA LEU A 373 5.43 -17.16 2.09
C LEU A 373 4.49 -17.85 3.09
N ALA A 374 3.22 -18.06 2.76
CA ALA A 374 2.32 -18.80 3.64
C ALA A 374 2.76 -20.27 3.76
N PHE A 375 2.78 -20.76 4.99
CA PHE A 375 3.01 -22.18 5.27
C PHE A 375 1.72 -22.99 5.02
N ASP A 376 1.88 -24.17 4.46
CA ASP A 376 0.80 -25.16 4.41
C ASP A 376 0.63 -25.92 5.75
N ASP A 377 -0.28 -26.90 5.80
CA ASP A 377 -0.56 -27.67 7.00
C ASP A 377 0.64 -28.49 7.51
N ASP A 378 1.58 -28.80 6.63
CA ASP A 378 2.83 -29.51 6.95
C ASP A 378 4.00 -28.56 7.29
N GLY A 379 3.74 -27.25 7.27
CA GLY A 379 4.73 -26.20 7.54
C GLY A 379 5.70 -25.93 6.37
N LEU A 380 5.27 -26.24 5.14
CA LEU A 380 6.09 -26.03 3.94
C LEU A 380 5.62 -24.77 3.19
N PRO A 381 6.49 -23.80 2.93
CA PRO A 381 6.17 -22.64 2.10
C PRO A 381 6.50 -22.90 0.62
N MET A 382 6.00 -22.05 -0.25
CA MET A 382 6.35 -22.04 -1.69
C MET A 382 7.54 -21.11 -2.02
N PHE A 383 8.24 -20.61 -0.99
CA PHE A 383 9.39 -19.72 -1.14
C PHE A 383 10.42 -19.95 -0.03
N TYR A 384 11.64 -20.30 -0.44
CA TYR A 384 12.78 -20.48 0.47
C TYR A 384 13.92 -19.54 0.13
N VAL A 385 14.77 -19.29 1.11
CA VAL A 385 15.98 -18.45 1.00
C VAL A 385 17.17 -19.19 1.58
N PHE A 386 18.26 -19.31 0.82
CA PHE A 386 19.50 -19.86 1.37
C PHE A 386 20.05 -18.91 2.44
N LYS A 387 20.48 -19.45 3.55
CA LYS A 387 21.07 -18.66 4.67
C LYS A 387 22.25 -17.78 4.25
N THR A 388 22.80 -18.00 3.07
CA THR A 388 23.85 -17.18 2.47
C THR A 388 23.36 -15.86 1.90
N CYS A 389 22.05 -15.72 1.63
CA CYS A 389 21.39 -14.51 1.14
C CYS A 389 21.03 -13.57 2.31
N LYS A 390 22.06 -13.04 2.97
CA LYS A 390 21.95 -12.31 4.24
C LYS A 390 21.17 -10.99 4.12
N HIS A 391 21.30 -10.32 2.98
CA HIS A 391 20.61 -9.05 2.78
C HIS A 391 19.12 -9.27 2.53
N PHE A 392 18.74 -10.30 1.76
CA PHE A 392 17.36 -10.70 1.59
C PHE A 392 16.70 -11.02 2.95
N ILE A 393 17.35 -11.88 3.75
CA ILE A 393 16.86 -12.28 5.08
C ILE A 393 16.69 -11.07 6.00
N ARG A 394 17.61 -10.11 5.91
CA ARG A 394 17.59 -8.90 6.73
C ARG A 394 16.47 -7.92 6.30
N THR A 395 16.29 -7.72 5.00
CA THR A 395 15.43 -6.64 4.50
C THR A 395 13.95 -7.02 4.46
N ILE A 396 13.58 -8.26 4.15
CA ILE A 396 12.17 -8.67 4.07
C ILE A 396 11.39 -8.43 5.37
N PRO A 397 11.89 -8.80 6.57
CA PRO A 397 11.17 -8.52 7.82
C PRO A 397 11.08 -7.02 8.17
N SER A 398 11.96 -6.20 7.61
CA SER A 398 11.97 -4.75 7.89
C SER A 398 10.99 -3.95 7.04
N LEU A 399 10.40 -4.55 6.01
CA LEU A 399 9.47 -3.86 5.12
C LEU A 399 8.15 -3.55 5.82
N MET A 400 7.82 -2.26 5.88
CA MET A 400 6.60 -1.75 6.49
C MET A 400 5.61 -1.28 5.41
N TYR A 401 4.34 -1.20 5.77
CA TYR A 401 3.34 -0.57 4.90
C TYR A 401 3.57 0.93 4.79
N SER A 402 3.39 1.46 3.59
CA SER A 402 3.49 2.90 3.35
C SER A 402 2.33 3.65 4.00
N GLU A 403 2.61 4.73 4.72
CA GLU A 403 1.57 5.59 5.31
C GLU A 403 0.71 6.31 4.27
N THR A 404 1.27 6.57 3.09
CA THR A 404 0.59 7.27 2.00
C THR A 404 -0.04 6.35 0.98
N GLN A 405 0.46 5.12 0.85
CA GLN A 405 -0.07 4.07 -0.03
C GLN A 405 -0.18 2.78 0.78
N VAL A 406 -1.11 2.77 1.71
CA VAL A 406 -1.22 1.75 2.77
C VAL A 406 -1.35 0.30 2.30
N GLU A 407 -1.64 0.05 1.02
CA GLU A 407 -1.58 -1.29 0.40
C GLU A 407 -0.20 -1.60 -0.17
N ASP A 408 0.72 -0.64 -0.20
CA ASP A 408 2.06 -0.81 -0.76
C ASP A 408 3.13 -0.77 0.32
N VAL A 409 4.32 -1.23 -0.04
CA VAL A 409 5.51 -1.15 0.80
C VAL A 409 5.99 0.29 0.85
N ASP A 410 6.43 0.77 2.01
CA ASP A 410 7.13 2.05 2.10
C ASP A 410 8.49 1.96 1.43
N THR A 411 8.66 2.67 0.32
CA THR A 411 9.90 2.68 -0.46
C THR A 411 10.97 3.61 0.12
N LYS A 412 10.66 4.32 1.21
CA LYS A 412 11.59 5.22 1.89
C LYS A 412 12.22 4.61 3.12
N MET A 413 11.92 3.33 3.41
CA MET A 413 12.34 2.69 4.65
C MET A 413 13.57 1.80 4.46
N GLU A 414 14.64 2.16 5.15
CA GLU A 414 15.58 1.23 5.77
C GLU A 414 15.94 1.60 7.21
N ASP A 415 15.40 2.67 7.80
CA ASP A 415 16.05 3.25 8.97
C ASP A 415 15.19 3.62 10.16
N HIS A 416 15.55 3.03 11.30
CA HIS A 416 15.46 3.70 12.59
C HIS A 416 16.79 3.53 13.32
N CYS A 417 17.70 4.52 13.17
CA CYS A 417 18.97 4.52 13.89
C CYS A 417 18.84 5.34 15.18
N ILE A 418 19.13 4.72 16.30
CA ILE A 418 19.36 5.37 17.59
C ILE A 418 20.82 5.24 17.98
N VAL A 419 21.35 6.22 18.72
CA VAL A 419 22.77 6.18 19.13
C VAL A 419 23.01 5.05 20.13
N GLY A 420 24.22 4.50 20.11
CA GLY A 420 24.58 3.30 20.85
C GLY A 420 24.46 3.40 22.37
N ASP A 421 24.44 4.60 22.94
CA ASP A 421 24.25 4.89 24.38
C ASP A 421 22.79 5.18 24.77
N THR A 422 21.86 5.07 23.81
CA THR A 422 20.42 5.10 24.14
C THR A 422 20.07 3.99 25.12
N LYS A 423 19.34 4.35 26.18
CA LYS A 423 18.94 3.42 27.23
C LYS A 423 17.69 2.64 26.84
N VAL A 424 17.75 1.32 26.98
CA VAL A 424 16.64 0.40 26.74
C VAL A 424 16.38 -0.42 28.01
N TRP A 425 15.12 -0.46 28.44
CA TRP A 425 14.68 -1.34 29.51
C TRP A 425 14.66 -2.79 29.02
N THR A 426 15.46 -3.63 29.64
CA THR A 426 15.48 -5.09 29.38
C THR A 426 15.01 -5.84 30.62
N SER A 427 14.68 -7.12 30.47
CA SER A 427 14.34 -7.99 31.62
C SER A 427 15.46 -8.02 32.69
N ASP A 428 16.69 -7.69 32.31
CA ASP A 428 17.86 -7.64 33.21
C ASP A 428 18.18 -6.21 33.68
N GLY A 429 17.27 -5.23 33.47
CA GLY A 429 17.43 -3.83 33.84
C GLY A 429 17.75 -2.91 32.66
N LEU A 430 18.01 -1.64 32.98
CA LEU A 430 18.29 -0.58 32.00
C LEU A 430 19.70 -0.75 31.42
N LYS A 431 19.81 -0.91 30.10
CA LYS A 431 21.09 -1.13 29.38
C LYS A 431 21.26 -0.17 28.22
N ASP A 432 22.50 0.17 27.86
CA ASP A 432 22.81 0.88 26.63
C ASP A 432 22.54 -0.05 25.42
N ILE A 433 21.86 0.44 24.40
CA ILE A 433 21.51 -0.40 23.24
C ILE A 433 22.76 -0.97 22.56
N LYS A 434 23.89 -0.25 22.55
CA LYS A 434 25.17 -0.77 22.03
C LYS A 434 25.68 -2.02 22.76
N SER A 435 25.31 -2.18 24.04
CA SER A 435 25.69 -3.36 24.83
C SER A 435 24.85 -4.58 24.48
N LEU A 436 23.78 -4.40 23.76
CA LEU A 436 22.87 -5.45 23.30
C LEU A 436 23.23 -5.98 21.92
N VAL A 437 24.17 -5.33 21.21
CA VAL A 437 24.64 -5.78 19.88
C VAL A 437 25.12 -7.22 19.90
N GLY A 438 24.53 -8.06 19.04
CA GLY A 438 24.83 -9.49 18.96
C GLY A 438 24.25 -10.31 20.11
N THR A 439 23.38 -9.75 20.93
CA THR A 439 22.67 -10.48 22.00
C THR A 439 21.18 -10.61 21.66
N GLU A 440 20.52 -11.48 22.38
CA GLU A 440 19.05 -11.60 22.39
C GLU A 440 18.55 -11.63 23.83
N GLY A 441 17.29 -11.26 24.03
CA GLY A 441 16.68 -11.12 25.36
C GLY A 441 15.27 -10.57 25.28
N TYR A 442 14.86 -9.90 26.34
CA TYR A 442 13.53 -9.26 26.41
C TYR A 442 13.69 -7.77 26.72
N ALA A 443 13.03 -6.93 25.94
CA ALA A 443 12.97 -5.47 26.15
C ALA A 443 11.53 -5.01 26.33
N MET A 444 11.35 -3.94 27.07
CA MET A 444 10.04 -3.35 27.33
C MET A 444 9.55 -2.62 26.06
N SER A 445 8.31 -2.89 25.70
CA SER A 445 7.63 -2.26 24.55
C SER A 445 6.59 -1.23 24.99
N SER A 446 5.99 -0.55 24.02
CA SER A 446 4.99 0.50 24.24
C SER A 446 3.71 0.03 24.93
N ASP A 447 3.42 -1.27 24.93
CA ASP A 447 2.30 -1.88 25.64
C ASP A 447 2.58 -2.11 27.14
N GLY A 448 3.82 -1.84 27.59
CA GLY A 448 4.27 -2.04 28.97
C GLY A 448 4.73 -3.46 29.28
N ASP A 449 4.70 -4.37 28.29
CA ASP A 449 5.15 -5.74 28.43
C ASP A 449 6.56 -5.95 27.86
N TYR A 450 7.21 -7.04 28.27
CA TYR A 450 8.55 -7.42 27.79
C TYR A 450 8.42 -8.33 26.56
N HIS A 451 8.88 -7.82 25.41
CA HIS A 451 8.95 -8.57 24.16
C HIS A 451 10.37 -9.03 23.85
N ARG A 452 10.50 -10.19 23.22
CA ARG A 452 11.80 -10.71 22.83
C ARG A 452 12.44 -9.81 21.78
N TYR A 453 13.67 -9.36 22.04
CA TYR A 453 14.53 -8.75 21.04
C TYR A 453 15.60 -9.74 20.60
N HIS A 454 15.97 -9.66 19.35
CA HIS A 454 17.11 -10.36 18.76
C HIS A 454 17.72 -9.46 17.69
N ASP A 455 18.94 -9.82 17.26
CA ASP A 455 19.57 -9.19 16.10
C ASP A 455 19.85 -7.68 16.23
N VAL A 456 20.12 -7.24 17.46
CA VAL A 456 20.58 -5.87 17.70
C VAL A 456 21.92 -5.66 17.02
N ARG A 457 22.02 -4.67 16.14
CA ARG A 457 23.18 -4.42 15.28
C ARG A 457 23.61 -2.96 15.33
N LEU A 458 24.90 -2.74 15.07
CA LEU A 458 25.41 -1.43 14.74
C LEU A 458 25.12 -1.19 13.24
N THR A 459 24.28 -0.23 12.92
CA THR A 459 23.80 0.04 11.57
C THR A 459 24.61 1.13 10.86
N GLN A 460 25.13 2.12 11.61
CA GLN A 460 25.89 3.25 11.04
C GLN A 460 27.04 3.69 11.96
N HIS A 461 28.08 4.28 11.36
CA HIS A 461 29.20 4.91 12.04
C HIS A 461 29.34 6.37 11.60
N ASN A 462 29.69 7.28 12.53
CA ASN A 462 30.03 8.68 12.26
C ASN A 462 28.93 9.47 11.52
N ILE A 463 27.67 9.20 11.85
CA ILE A 463 26.52 9.95 11.31
C ILE A 463 26.19 11.14 12.22
N ASP A 464 25.66 12.20 11.63
CA ASP A 464 25.15 13.33 12.38
C ASP A 464 23.91 12.93 13.20
N VAL A 465 23.97 13.20 14.50
CA VAL A 465 22.88 12.96 15.44
C VAL A 465 22.50 14.25 16.14
N TYR A 466 21.24 14.36 16.53
CA TYR A 466 20.68 15.52 17.19
C TYR A 466 20.13 15.11 18.57
N THR A 467 20.27 15.96 19.55
CA THR A 467 19.79 15.73 20.89
C THR A 467 18.54 16.53 21.15
N VAL A 468 17.46 15.84 21.46
CA VAL A 468 16.22 16.44 21.99
C VAL A 468 16.32 16.47 23.50
N THR A 469 16.09 17.64 24.09
CA THR A 469 16.00 17.80 25.56
C THR A 469 14.53 17.92 25.94
N LEU A 470 14.06 17.05 26.80
CA LEU A 470 12.69 17.05 27.31
C LEU A 470 12.55 18.03 28.50
N ASP A 471 11.32 18.39 28.85
CA ASP A 471 11.01 19.35 29.92
C ASP A 471 11.49 18.88 31.33
N ASP A 472 11.63 17.58 31.52
CA ASP A 472 12.19 16.98 32.75
C ASP A 472 13.73 17.03 32.78
N GLY A 473 14.37 17.58 31.75
CA GLY A 473 15.82 17.67 31.60
C GLY A 473 16.48 16.40 31.08
N SER A 474 15.73 15.34 30.78
CA SER A 474 16.24 14.16 30.14
C SER A 474 16.54 14.43 28.65
N THR A 475 17.44 13.66 28.07
CA THR A 475 17.85 13.83 26.67
C THR A 475 17.78 12.53 25.91
N ILE A 476 17.36 12.63 24.64
CA ILE A 476 17.39 11.53 23.68
C ILE A 476 18.20 11.98 22.48
N THR A 477 19.16 11.18 22.04
CA THR A 477 20.00 11.48 20.89
C THR A 477 19.75 10.47 19.77
N ALA A 478 19.37 10.95 18.60
CA ALA A 478 19.02 10.12 17.45
C ALA A 478 19.33 10.84 16.12
N THR A 479 19.20 10.11 15.00
CA THR A 479 19.26 10.70 13.65
C THR A 479 18.00 11.52 13.36
N THR A 480 18.04 12.43 12.39
CA THR A 480 16.90 13.31 12.04
C THR A 480 15.65 12.55 11.63
N ASN A 481 15.80 11.40 11.02
CA ASN A 481 14.71 10.54 10.56
C ASN A 481 14.18 9.59 11.64
N HIS A 482 14.79 9.53 12.83
CA HIS A 482 14.30 8.70 13.92
C HIS A 482 12.90 9.14 14.37
N ARG A 483 11.99 8.18 14.52
CA ARG A 483 10.59 8.45 14.90
C ARG A 483 10.37 8.30 16.38
N PHE A 484 9.61 9.24 16.92
CA PHE A 484 9.16 9.24 18.31
C PHE A 484 7.64 9.09 18.35
N MET A 485 7.18 8.18 19.19
CA MET A 485 5.76 8.05 19.48
C MET A 485 5.32 9.17 20.43
N LEU A 486 4.22 9.85 20.09
CA LEU A 486 3.61 10.87 20.91
C LEU A 486 2.55 10.24 21.84
N VAL A 487 2.18 10.97 22.88
CA VAL A 487 1.15 10.52 23.85
C VAL A 487 -0.20 10.26 23.19
N ASP A 488 -0.49 10.90 22.08
CA ASP A 488 -1.71 10.68 21.29
C ASP A 488 -1.65 9.41 20.39
N GLY A 489 -0.54 8.66 20.44
CA GLY A 489 -0.30 7.47 19.65
C GLY A 489 0.19 7.73 18.21
N SER A 490 0.37 8.98 17.82
CA SER A 490 0.97 9.34 16.53
C SER A 490 2.50 9.23 16.58
N TRP A 491 3.13 9.19 15.40
CA TRP A 491 4.58 9.12 15.26
C TRP A 491 5.10 10.34 14.50
N LYS A 492 6.13 11.01 15.04
CA LYS A 492 6.86 12.09 14.38
C LYS A 492 8.34 11.79 14.28
N ARG A 493 8.97 12.19 13.19
CA ARG A 493 10.43 12.17 13.05
C ARG A 493 11.06 13.23 13.95
N LEU A 494 12.34 13.05 14.29
CA LEU A 494 13.06 14.02 15.11
C LEU A 494 13.04 15.44 14.48
N ASP A 495 13.20 15.53 13.16
CA ASP A 495 13.17 16.81 12.42
C ASP A 495 11.76 17.41 12.26
N GLU A 496 10.72 16.69 12.64
CA GLU A 496 9.31 17.11 12.63
C GLU A 496 8.79 17.48 14.03
N LEU A 497 9.57 17.17 15.09
CA LEU A 497 9.20 17.51 16.45
C LEU A 497 9.21 19.03 16.67
N CYS A 498 8.20 19.52 17.37
CA CYS A 498 8.03 20.93 17.72
C CYS A 498 7.90 21.09 19.24
N GLU A 499 8.18 22.28 19.73
CA GLU A 499 7.90 22.66 21.13
C GLU A 499 6.41 22.47 21.42
N GLY A 500 6.10 21.68 22.46
CA GLY A 500 4.75 21.29 22.83
C GLY A 500 4.31 19.89 22.36
N ASP A 501 5.14 19.15 21.62
CA ASP A 501 4.90 17.73 21.35
C ASP A 501 5.20 16.91 22.62
N GLU A 502 4.24 16.11 23.07
CA GLU A 502 4.39 15.23 24.23
C GLU A 502 4.83 13.84 23.78
N LEU A 503 6.07 13.46 24.09
CA LEU A 503 6.56 12.12 23.78
C LEU A 503 5.95 11.08 24.72
N TRP A 504 5.59 9.94 24.17
CA TRP A 504 5.12 8.81 24.94
C TRP A 504 6.27 8.26 25.80
N SER A 505 6.05 8.09 27.10
CA SER A 505 7.02 7.48 28.02
C SER A 505 6.33 6.51 28.97
N ILE A 506 7.00 5.40 29.28
CA ILE A 506 6.58 4.51 30.38
C ILE A 506 6.99 5.19 31.69
N LYS A 507 6.00 5.59 32.49
CA LYS A 507 6.24 6.08 33.87
C LYS A 507 6.44 4.90 34.80
#